data_a0e42fad250786756aceed08f6b29895
#
_entry.id   a0e42fad250786756aceed08f6b29895
#
_cell.length_a   1.000
_cell.length_b   1.000
_cell.length_c   1.000
_cell.angle_alpha   90.00
_cell.angle_beta   90.00
_cell.angle_gamma   90.00
#
_symmetry.space_group_name_H-M   'P 1'
#
loop_
_entity.id
_entity.type
_entity.pdbx_description
1 polymer ?
#
loop_
_entity_poly.entity_id
_entity_poly.type
_entity_poly.pdbx_seq_one_letter_code
_entity_poly.pdbx_strand_id
1 'polypeptide(L)'
;MGGDCLNYGCVPSKAMIAAGKHAEAMRHGEKFGIANADPQIDFRAVNAHVHSVIASIAPNDSVERFTALGVHVIQAEARFQDARTVVAGDVEIRARRFVVATGSSAMVPPIPGLDTVEFLTNETIFENRRRPNHLVVIGGGPIGIELAQAHRRLGSQVTVIEAFSALGKDDPELAAIVIARLRAEGIAILEQTKVERVEKRGKTGVRVHVSGPDGPAEIDGSHLLVAAGRAANVAGLDLEKANIAYDRKGIKVGAKLRTSNRRVYAIGDVAGGLQFTHVAGYHASLVTRAILFRLPARENRSIIPWATYTDPELAHVGMTEADARKAHRSISVLRWPYAENDRAQAERKTDGLLKMVTDKRGNILGVTIVGAGASEMINLWAFALSKGMKARDMLGYVPPYPTMTEIGRRAAITQLAGATRKPAVRRLLRFLRVFG
;
A
#
# COMPACT_ATOMS: atom_id res chain seq x y z
N MET A 1 -17.56 12.72 -6.91
CA MET A 1 -16.47 12.94 -5.92
C MET A 1 -15.74 11.63 -5.68
N GLY A 2 -15.27 11.27 -4.48
CA GLY A 2 -14.57 10.00 -4.20
C GLY A 2 -13.06 10.00 -4.46
N GLY A 3 -12.54 11.00 -5.15
CA GLY A 3 -11.12 11.18 -5.41
C GLY A 3 -10.44 10.00 -6.11
N ASP A 4 -9.12 9.92 -5.96
CA ASP A 4 -8.28 8.87 -6.57
C ASP A 4 -8.66 7.46 -6.07
N CYS A 5 -8.93 7.30 -4.77
CA CYS A 5 -9.20 5.98 -4.19
C CYS A 5 -10.39 5.28 -4.83
N LEU A 6 -11.52 5.97 -5.00
CA LEU A 6 -12.72 5.41 -5.60
C LEU A 6 -12.58 5.19 -7.11
N ASN A 7 -12.02 6.19 -7.81
CA ASN A 7 -12.10 6.22 -9.28
C ASN A 7 -10.89 5.57 -9.96
N TYR A 8 -9.69 5.69 -9.39
CA TYR A 8 -8.43 5.32 -10.08
C TYR A 8 -7.43 4.54 -9.20
N GLY A 9 -7.77 4.28 -7.94
CA GLY A 9 -6.83 3.73 -6.96
C GLY A 9 -7.29 2.42 -6.33
N CYS A 10 -7.65 2.50 -5.04
CA CYS A 10 -7.89 1.31 -4.20
C CYS A 10 -9.05 0.45 -4.71
N VAL A 11 -10.18 1.07 -5.05
CA VAL A 11 -11.40 0.35 -5.42
C VAL A 11 -11.22 -0.39 -6.75
N PRO A 12 -10.88 0.26 -7.87
CA PRO A 12 -10.71 -0.43 -9.15
C PRO A 12 -9.58 -1.46 -9.13
N SER A 13 -8.46 -1.17 -8.46
CA SER A 13 -7.35 -2.13 -8.40
C SER A 13 -7.72 -3.39 -7.63
N LYS A 14 -8.45 -3.30 -6.51
CA LYS A 14 -8.86 -4.47 -5.72
C LYS A 14 -9.96 -5.27 -6.43
N ALA A 15 -10.84 -4.61 -7.16
CA ALA A 15 -11.81 -5.30 -8.03
C ALA A 15 -11.09 -6.12 -9.13
N MET A 16 -10.08 -5.54 -9.79
CA MET A 16 -9.27 -6.24 -10.80
C MET A 16 -8.45 -7.38 -10.21
N ILE A 17 -7.80 -7.18 -9.04
CA ILE A 17 -7.06 -8.21 -8.31
C ILE A 17 -7.99 -9.37 -7.94
N ALA A 18 -9.22 -9.09 -7.49
CA ALA A 18 -10.20 -10.12 -7.17
C ALA A 18 -10.53 -10.99 -8.39
N ALA A 19 -10.77 -10.38 -9.56
CA ALA A 19 -10.96 -11.11 -10.81
C ALA A 19 -9.75 -12.00 -11.16
N GLY A 20 -8.52 -11.47 -11.02
CA GLY A 20 -7.29 -12.23 -11.21
C GLY A 20 -7.13 -13.40 -10.22
N LYS A 21 -7.49 -13.21 -8.94
CA LYS A 21 -7.48 -14.28 -7.92
C LYS A 21 -8.46 -15.41 -8.29
N HIS A 22 -9.65 -15.09 -8.79
CA HIS A 22 -10.61 -16.11 -9.27
C HIS A 22 -10.08 -16.88 -10.46
N ALA A 23 -9.51 -16.22 -11.45
CA ALA A 23 -8.91 -16.88 -12.61
C ALA A 23 -7.77 -17.81 -12.22
N GLU A 24 -6.92 -17.41 -11.27
CA GLU A 24 -5.82 -18.22 -10.75
C GLU A 24 -6.32 -19.44 -9.96
N ALA A 25 -7.37 -19.27 -9.15
CA ALA A 25 -7.97 -20.37 -8.40
C ALA A 25 -8.54 -21.47 -9.34
N MET A 26 -9.10 -21.09 -10.48
CA MET A 26 -9.60 -22.05 -11.48
C MET A 26 -8.48 -22.90 -12.10
N ARG A 27 -7.28 -22.33 -12.26
CA ARG A 27 -6.12 -23.03 -12.83
C ARG A 27 -5.46 -24.02 -11.88
N HIS A 28 -5.71 -23.95 -10.60
CA HIS A 28 -4.98 -24.69 -9.57
C HIS A 28 -5.88 -25.45 -8.59
N GLY A 29 -6.99 -26.02 -9.11
CA GLY A 29 -7.93 -26.82 -8.33
C GLY A 29 -7.39 -28.21 -7.94
N GLU A 30 -6.41 -28.77 -8.68
CA GLU A 30 -5.91 -30.13 -8.48
C GLU A 30 -5.39 -30.37 -7.07
N LYS A 31 -4.83 -29.35 -6.40
CA LYS A 31 -4.34 -29.43 -5.02
C LYS A 31 -5.44 -29.80 -4.02
N PHE A 32 -6.70 -29.61 -4.41
CA PHE A 32 -7.90 -29.91 -3.61
C PHE A 32 -8.71 -31.07 -4.19
N GLY A 33 -8.19 -31.77 -5.20
CA GLY A 33 -8.92 -32.84 -5.88
C GLY A 33 -9.98 -32.34 -6.89
N ILE A 34 -9.90 -31.06 -7.27
CA ILE A 34 -10.81 -30.41 -8.24
C ILE A 34 -10.06 -30.27 -9.56
N ALA A 35 -10.68 -30.67 -10.68
CA ALA A 35 -10.06 -30.53 -11.99
C ALA A 35 -9.73 -29.06 -12.29
N ASN A 36 -8.51 -28.83 -12.82
CA ASN A 36 -8.12 -27.50 -13.30
C ASN A 36 -8.98 -27.11 -14.50
N ALA A 37 -9.32 -25.82 -14.54
CA ALA A 37 -9.96 -25.23 -15.70
C ALA A 37 -9.14 -24.03 -16.18
N ASP A 38 -8.92 -23.93 -17.51
CA ASP A 38 -8.33 -22.72 -18.09
C ASP A 38 -9.47 -21.71 -18.34
N PRO A 39 -9.53 -20.63 -17.55
CA PRO A 39 -10.64 -19.69 -17.63
C PRO A 39 -10.58 -18.89 -18.94
N GLN A 40 -11.69 -18.82 -19.64
CA GLN A 40 -11.85 -17.93 -20.78
C GLN A 40 -12.10 -16.51 -20.28
N ILE A 41 -11.14 -15.64 -20.42
CA ILE A 41 -11.19 -14.27 -19.87
C ILE A 41 -11.81 -13.32 -20.91
N ASP A 42 -13.03 -12.86 -20.64
CA ASP A 42 -13.61 -11.69 -21.32
C ASP A 42 -13.17 -10.42 -20.59
N PHE A 43 -12.14 -9.77 -21.14
CA PHE A 43 -11.58 -8.57 -20.50
C PHE A 43 -12.55 -7.37 -20.48
N ARG A 44 -13.55 -7.33 -21.38
CA ARG A 44 -14.61 -6.31 -21.31
C ARG A 44 -15.53 -6.56 -20.12
N ALA A 45 -15.85 -7.81 -19.84
CA ALA A 45 -16.63 -8.18 -18.65
C ALA A 45 -15.84 -7.91 -17.36
N VAL A 46 -14.53 -8.15 -17.33
CA VAL A 46 -13.66 -7.73 -16.19
C VAL A 46 -13.68 -6.22 -16.00
N ASN A 47 -13.55 -5.44 -17.08
CA ASN A 47 -13.67 -3.99 -16.99
C ASN A 47 -15.07 -3.57 -16.49
N ALA A 48 -16.13 -4.15 -16.97
CA ALA A 48 -17.50 -3.87 -16.51
C ALA A 48 -17.69 -4.23 -15.02
N HIS A 49 -17.08 -5.32 -14.54
CA HIS A 49 -17.05 -5.66 -13.12
C HIS A 49 -16.36 -4.55 -12.30
N VAL A 50 -15.19 -4.09 -12.70
CA VAL A 50 -14.46 -3.00 -12.01
C VAL A 50 -15.35 -1.75 -11.92
N HIS A 51 -15.95 -1.32 -13.02
CA HIS A 51 -16.84 -0.15 -13.03
C HIS A 51 -18.12 -0.35 -12.22
N SER A 52 -18.67 -1.57 -12.17
CA SER A 52 -19.84 -1.86 -11.34
C SER A 52 -19.54 -1.72 -9.85
N VAL A 53 -18.33 -2.10 -9.40
CA VAL A 53 -17.88 -1.92 -8.02
C VAL A 53 -17.72 -0.43 -7.70
N ILE A 54 -17.11 0.34 -8.61
CA ILE A 54 -17.01 1.80 -8.46
C ILE A 54 -18.42 2.41 -8.32
N ALA A 55 -19.34 2.05 -9.24
CA ALA A 55 -20.69 2.58 -9.25
C ALA A 55 -21.48 2.25 -7.97
N SER A 56 -21.26 1.06 -7.38
CA SER A 56 -21.92 0.66 -6.13
C SER A 56 -21.47 1.47 -4.92
N ILE A 57 -20.24 1.97 -4.94
CA ILE A 57 -19.63 2.75 -3.83
C ILE A 57 -19.82 4.25 -4.03
N ALA A 58 -19.85 4.73 -5.27
CA ALA A 58 -19.91 6.15 -5.63
C ALA A 58 -20.99 6.97 -4.89
N PRO A 59 -22.21 6.44 -4.63
CA PRO A 59 -23.20 7.18 -3.86
C PRO A 59 -22.75 7.63 -2.47
N ASN A 60 -21.81 6.89 -1.84
CA ASN A 60 -21.25 7.25 -0.54
C ASN A 60 -20.39 8.52 -0.57
N ASP A 61 -19.83 8.83 -1.73
CA ASP A 61 -18.94 9.97 -1.95
C ASP A 61 -19.55 11.01 -2.93
N SER A 62 -20.88 11.02 -3.06
CA SER A 62 -21.57 11.85 -4.03
C SER A 62 -21.82 13.29 -3.53
N VAL A 63 -21.99 14.21 -4.48
CA VAL A 63 -22.38 15.60 -4.21
C VAL A 63 -23.72 15.66 -3.49
N GLU A 64 -24.69 14.86 -3.94
CA GLU A 64 -26.03 14.76 -3.40
C GLU A 64 -26.02 14.38 -1.92
N ARG A 65 -25.22 13.35 -1.57
CA ARG A 65 -25.09 12.92 -0.18
C ARG A 65 -24.50 14.01 0.70
N PHE A 66 -23.41 14.65 0.29
CA PHE A 66 -22.78 15.68 1.11
C PHE A 66 -23.63 16.93 1.21
N THR A 67 -24.35 17.30 0.15
CA THR A 67 -25.32 18.40 0.19
C THR A 67 -26.46 18.09 1.16
N ALA A 68 -26.99 16.86 1.16
CA ALA A 68 -28.01 16.43 2.12
C ALA A 68 -27.50 16.43 3.57
N LEU A 69 -26.19 16.28 3.80
CA LEU A 69 -25.54 16.41 5.11
C LEU A 69 -25.26 17.88 5.50
N GLY A 70 -25.68 18.85 4.69
CA GLY A 70 -25.50 20.29 4.94
C GLY A 70 -24.16 20.87 4.48
N VAL A 71 -23.41 20.13 3.66
CA VAL A 71 -22.16 20.65 3.08
C VAL A 71 -22.48 21.47 1.83
N HIS A 72 -21.97 22.68 1.76
CA HIS A 72 -22.02 23.48 0.52
C HIS A 72 -20.92 23.00 -0.41
N VAL A 73 -21.25 22.21 -1.43
CA VAL A 73 -20.31 21.65 -2.40
C VAL A 73 -20.20 22.60 -3.59
N ILE A 74 -18.99 23.07 -3.86
CA ILE A 74 -18.64 23.91 -5.02
C ILE A 74 -17.78 23.09 -5.96
N GLN A 75 -18.30 22.80 -7.16
CA GLN A 75 -17.60 22.02 -8.18
C GLN A 75 -16.77 22.94 -9.07
N ALA A 76 -15.64 23.43 -8.53
CA ALA A 76 -14.71 24.29 -9.23
C ALA A 76 -13.28 24.10 -8.72
N GLU A 77 -12.30 24.47 -9.52
CA GLU A 77 -10.91 24.57 -9.08
C GLU A 77 -10.76 25.70 -8.06
N ALA A 78 -10.14 25.39 -6.93
CA ALA A 78 -9.96 26.31 -5.83
C ALA A 78 -8.50 26.75 -5.72
N ARG A 79 -8.28 28.06 -5.48
CA ARG A 79 -6.94 28.63 -5.26
C ARG A 79 -6.97 29.71 -4.19
N PHE A 80 -5.86 29.93 -3.52
CA PHE A 80 -5.74 31.02 -2.55
C PHE A 80 -5.57 32.36 -3.28
N GLN A 81 -6.41 33.32 -2.89
CA GLN A 81 -6.27 34.71 -3.31
C GLN A 81 -5.33 35.48 -2.36
N ASP A 82 -5.42 35.18 -1.08
CA ASP A 82 -4.58 35.70 0.01
C ASP A 82 -4.52 34.72 1.19
N ALA A 83 -3.94 35.12 2.32
CA ALA A 83 -3.79 34.31 3.53
C ALA A 83 -5.13 33.88 4.20
N ARG A 84 -6.28 34.41 3.78
CA ARG A 84 -7.59 34.22 4.42
C ARG A 84 -8.72 33.95 3.44
N THR A 85 -8.45 34.02 2.14
CA THR A 85 -9.43 33.96 1.08
C THR A 85 -9.06 32.90 0.07
N VAL A 86 -10.01 32.04 -0.26
CA VAL A 86 -9.95 31.07 -1.34
C VAL A 86 -10.99 31.44 -2.38
N VAL A 87 -10.65 31.35 -3.66
CA VAL A 87 -11.58 31.53 -4.78
C VAL A 87 -11.79 30.16 -5.45
N ALA A 88 -13.04 29.82 -5.72
CA ALA A 88 -13.43 28.62 -6.44
C ALA A 88 -14.48 28.98 -7.50
N GLY A 89 -14.06 29.00 -8.78
CA GLY A 89 -14.86 29.63 -9.85
C GLY A 89 -15.10 31.12 -9.55
N ASP A 90 -16.36 31.54 -9.54
CA ASP A 90 -16.78 32.91 -9.23
C ASP A 90 -17.07 33.14 -7.73
N VAL A 91 -16.83 32.12 -6.87
CA VAL A 91 -17.16 32.17 -5.45
C VAL A 91 -15.93 32.53 -4.63
N GLU A 92 -16.01 33.62 -3.87
CA GLU A 92 -15.01 34.00 -2.86
C GLU A 92 -15.38 33.39 -1.50
N ILE A 93 -14.46 32.66 -0.87
CA ILE A 93 -14.65 31.91 0.37
C ILE A 93 -13.72 32.46 1.43
N ARG A 94 -14.29 33.03 2.50
CA ARG A 94 -13.57 33.42 3.71
C ARG A 94 -13.94 32.50 4.86
N ALA A 95 -12.95 31.86 5.47
CA ALA A 95 -13.17 30.90 6.55
C ALA A 95 -12.21 31.11 7.72
N ARG A 96 -12.62 30.63 8.90
CA ARG A 96 -11.74 30.62 10.09
C ARG A 96 -10.59 29.64 9.93
N ARG A 97 -10.80 28.54 9.18
CA ARG A 97 -9.83 27.48 8.91
C ARG A 97 -10.05 26.95 7.51
N PHE A 98 -8.96 26.55 6.89
CA PHE A 98 -8.95 25.84 5.63
C PHE A 98 -8.26 24.49 5.81
N VAL A 99 -8.69 23.49 5.07
CA VAL A 99 -8.06 22.18 4.98
C VAL A 99 -7.78 21.89 3.52
N VAL A 100 -6.51 21.78 3.16
CA VAL A 100 -6.09 21.38 1.81
C VAL A 100 -5.99 19.86 1.77
N ALA A 101 -6.76 19.24 0.89
CA ALA A 101 -6.87 17.79 0.74
C ALA A 101 -6.85 17.37 -0.75
N THR A 102 -6.03 18.04 -1.55
CA THR A 102 -5.98 17.91 -3.02
C THR A 102 -5.31 16.61 -3.49
N GLY A 103 -4.76 15.81 -2.59
CA GLY A 103 -4.23 14.49 -2.88
C GLY A 103 -2.94 14.50 -3.68
N SER A 104 -2.79 13.48 -4.51
CA SER A 104 -1.64 13.27 -5.40
C SER A 104 -2.13 12.66 -6.72
N SER A 105 -1.31 12.79 -7.77
CA SER A 105 -1.53 12.20 -9.10
C SER A 105 -0.35 11.30 -9.48
N ALA A 106 -0.50 10.51 -10.54
CA ALA A 106 0.58 9.70 -11.08
C ALA A 106 1.80 10.55 -11.43
N MET A 107 2.99 10.12 -11.00
CA MET A 107 4.24 10.74 -11.38
C MET A 107 4.73 10.13 -12.69
N VAL A 108 4.81 10.95 -13.72
CA VAL A 108 5.38 10.57 -15.01
C VAL A 108 6.83 11.03 -15.07
N PRO A 109 7.81 10.10 -15.07
CA PRO A 109 9.21 10.47 -15.15
C PRO A 109 9.56 11.03 -16.56
N PRO A 110 10.57 11.92 -16.67
CA PRO A 110 10.99 12.49 -17.94
C PRO A 110 11.84 11.48 -18.73
N ILE A 111 11.21 10.44 -19.25
CA ILE A 111 11.85 9.42 -20.09
C ILE A 111 11.83 9.88 -21.53
N PRO A 112 12.98 9.91 -22.25
CA PRO A 112 13.03 10.27 -23.65
C PRO A 112 12.05 9.46 -24.50
N GLY A 113 11.23 10.14 -25.31
CA GLY A 113 10.25 9.55 -26.21
C GLY A 113 8.93 9.12 -25.57
N LEU A 114 8.78 9.22 -24.25
CA LEU A 114 7.54 8.83 -23.56
C LEU A 114 6.34 9.68 -24.00
N ASP A 115 6.57 10.94 -24.34
CA ASP A 115 5.60 11.89 -24.86
C ASP A 115 5.12 11.56 -26.29
N THR A 116 5.83 10.68 -27.02
CA THR A 116 5.49 10.27 -28.37
C THR A 116 4.68 8.96 -28.45
N VAL A 117 4.48 8.28 -27.34
CA VAL A 117 3.78 7.01 -27.26
C VAL A 117 2.54 7.10 -26.36
N GLU A 118 1.55 6.25 -26.61
CA GLU A 118 0.44 6.07 -25.69
C GLU A 118 0.91 5.25 -24.48
N PHE A 119 0.70 5.78 -23.28
CA PHE A 119 0.97 5.06 -22.04
C PHE A 119 -0.21 5.19 -21.06
N LEU A 120 -0.29 4.24 -20.18
CA LEU A 120 -1.28 4.17 -19.12
C LEU A 120 -0.64 4.58 -17.79
N THR A 121 -1.45 5.13 -16.90
CA THR A 121 -1.14 5.32 -15.47
C THR A 121 -2.20 4.61 -14.64
N ASN A 122 -2.12 4.68 -13.30
CA ASN A 122 -3.22 4.21 -12.45
C ASN A 122 -4.54 4.94 -12.76
N GLU A 123 -4.51 6.14 -13.31
CA GLU A 123 -5.69 6.93 -13.64
C GLU A 123 -6.40 6.44 -14.91
N THR A 124 -5.71 5.76 -15.81
CA THR A 124 -6.26 5.38 -17.13
C THR A 124 -6.31 3.88 -17.39
N ILE A 125 -5.59 3.06 -16.63
CA ILE A 125 -5.51 1.61 -16.90
C ILE A 125 -6.85 0.90 -16.71
N PHE A 126 -7.72 1.41 -15.83
CA PHE A 126 -9.03 0.83 -15.57
C PHE A 126 -10.08 1.17 -16.65
N GLU A 127 -9.79 2.13 -17.53
CA GLU A 127 -10.60 2.41 -18.73
C GLU A 127 -10.29 1.48 -19.89
N ASN A 128 -9.19 0.73 -19.81
CA ASN A 128 -8.80 -0.20 -20.85
C ASN A 128 -9.76 -1.40 -20.92
N ARG A 129 -10.41 -1.58 -22.07
CA ARG A 129 -11.37 -2.65 -22.34
C ARG A 129 -10.80 -3.82 -23.14
N ARG A 130 -9.52 -3.74 -23.49
CA ARG A 130 -8.82 -4.78 -24.26
C ARG A 130 -7.70 -5.36 -23.43
N ARG A 131 -7.66 -6.69 -23.33
CA ARG A 131 -6.55 -7.36 -22.66
C ARG A 131 -5.23 -7.01 -23.35
N PRO A 132 -4.25 -6.45 -22.64
CA PRO A 132 -2.89 -6.31 -23.18
C PRO A 132 -2.33 -7.67 -23.58
N ASN A 133 -1.77 -7.81 -24.79
CA ASN A 133 -1.02 -9.02 -25.14
C ASN A 133 0.26 -9.07 -24.30
N HIS A 134 0.99 -7.96 -24.25
CA HIS A 134 2.15 -7.79 -23.40
C HIS A 134 2.10 -6.40 -22.74
N LEU A 135 1.96 -6.38 -21.42
CA LEU A 135 1.99 -5.18 -20.60
C LEU A 135 3.41 -4.97 -20.08
N VAL A 136 4.04 -3.87 -20.48
CA VAL A 136 5.30 -3.41 -19.90
C VAL A 136 4.98 -2.42 -18.79
N VAL A 137 5.51 -2.63 -17.60
CA VAL A 137 5.28 -1.80 -16.41
C VAL A 137 6.57 -1.12 -16.00
N ILE A 138 6.59 0.20 -15.96
CA ILE A 138 7.71 1.00 -15.42
C ILE A 138 7.39 1.33 -13.96
N GLY A 139 8.16 0.73 -13.05
CA GLY A 139 8.04 0.87 -11.61
C GLY A 139 7.61 -0.41 -10.89
N GLY A 140 8.49 -0.92 -10.03
CA GLY A 140 8.30 -2.11 -9.19
C GLY A 140 7.76 -1.82 -7.78
N GLY A 141 7.12 -0.66 -7.59
CA GLY A 141 6.40 -0.33 -6.35
C GLY A 141 5.07 -1.07 -6.23
N PRO A 142 4.32 -0.91 -5.10
CA PRO A 142 3.07 -1.63 -4.85
C PRO A 142 2.07 -1.57 -6.01
N ILE A 143 1.85 -0.38 -6.59
CA ILE A 143 0.90 -0.19 -7.71
C ILE A 143 1.31 -1.04 -8.92
N GLY A 144 2.58 -0.94 -9.34
CA GLY A 144 3.09 -1.67 -10.49
C GLY A 144 3.04 -3.18 -10.29
N ILE A 145 3.45 -3.67 -9.12
CA ILE A 145 3.49 -5.09 -8.76
C ILE A 145 2.07 -5.69 -8.64
N GLU A 146 1.12 -4.99 -8.01
CA GLU A 146 -0.27 -5.43 -7.91
C GLU A 146 -0.93 -5.56 -9.28
N LEU A 147 -0.79 -4.52 -10.12
CA LEU A 147 -1.37 -4.52 -11.46
C LEU A 147 -0.67 -5.50 -12.40
N ALA A 148 0.64 -5.72 -12.23
CA ALA A 148 1.38 -6.74 -12.96
C ALA A 148 0.82 -8.14 -12.69
N GLN A 149 0.63 -8.51 -11.41
CA GLN A 149 0.07 -9.81 -11.06
C GLN A 149 -1.39 -9.97 -11.53
N ALA A 150 -2.21 -8.93 -11.36
CA ALA A 150 -3.60 -8.98 -11.82
C ALA A 150 -3.69 -9.21 -13.33
N HIS A 151 -2.94 -8.46 -14.14
CA HIS A 151 -2.94 -8.62 -15.60
C HIS A 151 -2.35 -9.97 -16.04
N ARG A 152 -1.30 -10.45 -15.37
CA ARG A 152 -0.74 -11.79 -15.63
C ARG A 152 -1.79 -12.87 -15.45
N ARG A 153 -2.50 -12.85 -14.33
CA ARG A 153 -3.55 -13.80 -14.01
C ARG A 153 -4.75 -13.71 -14.94
N LEU A 154 -5.00 -12.50 -15.49
CA LEU A 154 -6.02 -12.26 -16.52
C LEU A 154 -5.52 -12.56 -17.95
N GLY A 155 -4.35 -13.21 -18.10
CA GLY A 155 -3.86 -13.78 -19.34
C GLY A 155 -2.94 -12.87 -20.17
N SER A 156 -2.44 -11.76 -19.63
CA SER A 156 -1.42 -10.94 -20.27
C SER A 156 -0.01 -11.50 -20.04
N GLN A 157 0.90 -11.35 -21.02
CA GLN A 157 2.33 -11.36 -20.73
C GLN A 157 2.67 -10.06 -19.99
N VAL A 158 3.56 -10.12 -18.99
CA VAL A 158 3.91 -8.95 -18.20
C VAL A 158 5.41 -8.87 -17.96
N THR A 159 5.98 -7.69 -18.16
CA THR A 159 7.35 -7.35 -17.78
C THR A 159 7.34 -6.10 -16.90
N VAL A 160 7.94 -6.19 -15.72
CA VAL A 160 8.13 -5.06 -14.79
C VAL A 160 9.59 -4.62 -14.86
N ILE A 161 9.81 -3.32 -15.03
CA ILE A 161 11.13 -2.69 -15.05
C ILE A 161 11.25 -1.80 -13.81
N GLU A 162 12.26 -2.08 -12.97
CA GLU A 162 12.52 -1.33 -11.74
C GLU A 162 13.98 -0.90 -11.69
N ALA A 163 14.20 0.40 -11.52
CA ALA A 163 15.54 0.99 -11.50
C ALA A 163 16.37 0.56 -10.26
N PHE A 164 15.69 0.14 -9.21
CA PHE A 164 16.28 -0.32 -7.96
C PHE A 164 15.81 -1.74 -7.64
N SER A 165 15.30 -1.96 -6.44
CA SER A 165 14.68 -3.24 -6.05
C SER A 165 13.17 -3.12 -6.02
N ALA A 166 12.49 -4.11 -6.56
CA ALA A 166 11.03 -4.19 -6.49
C ALA A 166 10.59 -4.31 -5.01
N LEU A 167 9.52 -3.58 -4.64
CA LEU A 167 9.07 -3.43 -3.24
C LEU A 167 10.19 -2.97 -2.30
N GLY A 168 11.14 -2.17 -2.77
CA GLY A 168 12.36 -1.79 -2.05
C GLY A 168 12.15 -0.93 -0.78
N LYS A 169 10.90 -0.52 -0.48
CA LYS A 169 10.54 0.15 0.78
C LYS A 169 10.13 -0.84 1.87
N ASP A 170 9.86 -2.08 1.52
CA ASP A 170 9.45 -3.14 2.41
C ASP A 170 10.66 -3.91 2.96
N ASP A 171 10.41 -4.81 3.91
CA ASP A 171 11.46 -5.69 4.43
C ASP A 171 11.95 -6.62 3.32
N PRO A 172 13.25 -6.63 2.98
CA PRO A 172 13.77 -7.35 1.81
C PRO A 172 13.58 -8.86 1.92
N GLU A 173 13.62 -9.44 3.13
CA GLU A 173 13.38 -10.87 3.35
C GLU A 173 11.96 -11.26 2.95
N LEU A 174 10.97 -10.42 3.29
CA LEU A 174 9.57 -10.69 3.01
C LEU A 174 9.18 -10.26 1.58
N ALA A 175 9.72 -9.17 1.09
CA ALA A 175 9.54 -8.74 -0.30
C ALA A 175 10.02 -9.81 -1.30
N ALA A 176 11.16 -10.47 -0.99
CA ALA A 176 11.70 -11.55 -1.82
C ALA A 176 10.70 -12.72 -2.01
N ILE A 177 9.88 -13.04 -1.01
CA ILE A 177 8.85 -14.09 -1.11
C ILE A 177 7.79 -13.70 -2.16
N VAL A 178 7.33 -12.44 -2.14
CA VAL A 178 6.38 -11.93 -3.13
C VAL A 178 7.00 -11.98 -4.53
N ILE A 179 8.21 -11.44 -4.70
CA ILE A 179 8.89 -11.37 -5.99
C ILE A 179 9.14 -12.77 -6.56
N ALA A 180 9.56 -13.73 -5.73
CA ALA A 180 9.73 -15.12 -6.14
C ALA A 180 8.41 -15.74 -6.65
N ARG A 181 7.29 -15.47 -5.96
CA ARG A 181 5.97 -15.95 -6.39
C ARG A 181 5.56 -15.34 -7.73
N LEU A 182 5.73 -14.04 -7.92
CA LEU A 182 5.39 -13.38 -9.19
C LEU A 182 6.22 -13.92 -10.36
N ARG A 183 7.52 -14.14 -10.14
CA ARG A 183 8.38 -14.78 -11.14
C ARG A 183 7.93 -16.21 -11.47
N ALA A 184 7.52 -16.98 -10.47
CA ALA A 184 6.96 -18.32 -10.66
C ALA A 184 5.64 -18.31 -11.45
N GLU A 185 4.85 -17.24 -11.35
CA GLU A 185 3.66 -17.00 -12.20
C GLU A 185 4.02 -16.55 -13.63
N GLY A 186 5.31 -16.39 -13.95
CA GLY A 186 5.79 -16.02 -15.28
C GLY A 186 5.80 -14.52 -15.55
N ILE A 187 5.90 -13.68 -14.52
CA ILE A 187 6.15 -12.25 -14.67
C ILE A 187 7.67 -12.02 -14.75
N ALA A 188 8.14 -11.40 -15.82
CA ALA A 188 9.52 -10.93 -15.91
C ALA A 188 9.69 -9.69 -15.03
N ILE A 189 10.55 -9.75 -14.01
CA ILE A 189 10.85 -8.61 -13.12
C ILE A 189 12.33 -8.29 -13.26
N LEU A 190 12.59 -7.15 -13.91
CA LEU A 190 13.93 -6.62 -14.20
C LEU A 190 14.26 -5.56 -13.16
N GLU A 191 14.98 -5.97 -12.12
CA GLU A 191 15.48 -5.08 -11.08
C GLU A 191 16.80 -4.44 -11.48
N GLN A 192 17.18 -3.32 -10.85
CA GLN A 192 18.40 -2.56 -11.17
C GLN A 192 18.51 -2.20 -12.65
N THR A 193 17.36 -2.05 -13.30
CA THR A 193 17.23 -1.82 -14.74
C THR A 193 16.57 -0.48 -15.00
N LYS A 194 17.31 0.42 -15.67
CA LYS A 194 16.82 1.75 -16.02
C LYS A 194 16.19 1.74 -17.40
N VAL A 195 15.12 2.49 -17.55
CA VAL A 195 14.56 2.83 -18.87
C VAL A 195 15.34 4.02 -19.41
N GLU A 196 15.98 3.83 -20.55
CA GLU A 196 16.79 4.85 -21.24
C GLU A 196 15.93 5.70 -22.19
N ARG A 197 15.06 5.05 -22.95
CA ARG A 197 14.11 5.72 -23.85
C ARG A 197 12.96 4.79 -24.22
N VAL A 198 11.89 5.38 -24.75
CA VAL A 198 10.71 4.69 -25.26
C VAL A 198 10.44 5.16 -26.69
N GLU A 199 9.99 4.25 -27.54
CA GLU A 199 9.63 4.60 -28.91
C GLU A 199 8.39 3.82 -29.39
N LYS A 200 7.74 4.35 -30.43
CA LYS A 200 6.59 3.70 -31.08
C LYS A 200 7.02 2.44 -31.81
N ARG A 201 6.27 1.35 -31.63
CA ARG A 201 6.47 0.10 -32.38
C ARG A 201 5.22 -0.24 -33.18
N GLY A 202 5.31 -0.13 -34.49
CA GLY A 202 4.17 -0.32 -35.37
C GLY A 202 3.05 0.72 -35.13
N LYS A 203 1.77 0.29 -35.24
CA LYS A 203 0.63 1.19 -35.10
C LYS A 203 0.26 1.51 -33.65
N THR A 204 0.36 0.55 -32.74
CA THR A 204 -0.16 0.67 -31.37
C THR A 204 0.79 0.15 -30.30
N GLY A 205 1.92 -0.46 -30.70
CA GLY A 205 2.88 -1.03 -29.76
C GLY A 205 3.91 -0.01 -29.29
N VAL A 206 4.64 -0.40 -28.27
CA VAL A 206 5.73 0.36 -27.66
C VAL A 206 6.99 -0.49 -27.59
N ARG A 207 8.14 0.12 -27.78
CA ARG A 207 9.45 -0.45 -27.52
C ARG A 207 10.13 0.33 -26.43
N VAL A 208 10.59 -0.37 -25.41
CA VAL A 208 11.28 0.20 -24.23
C VAL A 208 12.73 -0.24 -24.27
N HIS A 209 13.64 0.71 -24.38
CA HIS A 209 15.08 0.48 -24.30
C HIS A 209 15.52 0.59 -22.85
N VAL A 210 16.21 -0.42 -22.38
CA VAL A 210 16.63 -0.53 -20.99
C VAL A 210 18.12 -0.79 -20.87
N SER A 211 18.69 -0.45 -19.74
CA SER A 211 20.06 -0.79 -19.33
C SER A 211 20.04 -1.34 -17.92
N GLY A 212 20.52 -2.56 -17.77
CA GLY A 212 20.52 -3.28 -16.50
C GLY A 212 21.82 -4.07 -16.30
N PRO A 213 21.88 -4.95 -15.29
CA PRO A 213 23.06 -5.76 -14.98
C PRO A 213 23.54 -6.63 -16.15
N ASP A 214 22.60 -7.09 -16.99
CA ASP A 214 22.89 -7.95 -18.15
C ASP A 214 23.20 -7.13 -19.43
N GLY A 215 23.36 -5.81 -19.29
CA GLY A 215 23.60 -4.89 -20.38
C GLY A 215 22.34 -4.27 -20.98
N PRO A 216 22.46 -3.59 -22.15
CA PRO A 216 21.33 -2.96 -22.82
C PRO A 216 20.42 -4.02 -23.48
N ALA A 217 19.11 -3.80 -23.39
CA ALA A 217 18.10 -4.66 -24.00
C ALA A 217 16.91 -3.84 -24.53
N GLU A 218 16.09 -4.47 -25.38
CA GLU A 218 14.86 -3.92 -25.90
C GLU A 218 13.68 -4.80 -25.48
N ILE A 219 12.60 -4.17 -25.03
CA ILE A 219 11.38 -4.85 -24.61
C ILE A 219 10.23 -4.33 -25.43
N ASP A 220 9.62 -5.20 -26.22
CA ASP A 220 8.45 -4.88 -27.02
C ASP A 220 7.16 -5.16 -26.27
N GLY A 221 6.29 -4.16 -26.18
CA GLY A 221 4.99 -4.28 -25.53
C GLY A 221 3.83 -3.86 -26.44
N SER A 222 2.64 -4.36 -26.11
CA SER A 222 1.39 -3.85 -26.71
C SER A 222 0.84 -2.65 -25.93
N HIS A 223 1.16 -2.56 -24.63
CA HIS A 223 0.75 -1.47 -23.73
C HIS A 223 1.88 -1.16 -22.76
N LEU A 224 1.99 0.09 -22.37
CA LEU A 224 2.92 0.60 -21.39
C LEU A 224 2.16 1.17 -20.19
N LEU A 225 2.48 0.72 -18.99
CA LEU A 225 1.99 1.27 -17.72
C LEU A 225 3.13 2.01 -17.00
N VAL A 226 2.93 3.28 -16.70
CA VAL A 226 3.86 4.06 -15.88
C VAL A 226 3.34 4.10 -14.43
N ALA A 227 4.05 3.42 -13.54
CA ALA A 227 3.75 3.30 -12.11
C ALA A 227 4.95 3.72 -11.25
N ALA A 228 5.68 4.76 -11.68
CA ALA A 228 6.96 5.20 -11.12
C ALA A 228 6.83 6.06 -9.83
N GLY A 229 5.64 6.18 -9.27
CA GLY A 229 5.37 6.91 -8.04
C GLY A 229 4.21 7.90 -8.16
N ARG A 230 4.08 8.78 -7.15
CA ARG A 230 3.01 9.78 -7.06
C ARG A 230 3.59 11.14 -6.71
N ALA A 231 3.02 12.20 -7.24
CA ALA A 231 3.37 13.58 -6.97
C ALA A 231 2.21 14.29 -6.24
N ALA A 232 2.53 15.03 -5.19
CA ALA A 232 1.54 15.81 -4.44
C ALA A 232 0.94 16.92 -5.31
N ASN A 233 -0.39 17.10 -5.27
CA ASN A 233 -1.11 18.11 -6.05
C ASN A 233 -1.02 19.47 -5.38
N VAL A 234 0.05 20.20 -5.64
CA VAL A 234 0.33 21.54 -5.11
C VAL A 234 0.21 22.64 -6.16
N ALA A 235 0.28 22.28 -7.44
CA ALA A 235 0.18 23.22 -8.54
C ALA A 235 -1.23 23.82 -8.66
N GLY A 236 -1.32 25.10 -9.09
CA GLY A 236 -2.59 25.79 -9.29
C GLY A 236 -3.29 26.28 -8.01
N LEU A 237 -2.75 25.95 -6.84
CA LEU A 237 -3.33 26.35 -5.55
C LEU A 237 -2.94 27.78 -5.10
N ASP A 238 -1.97 28.42 -5.75
CA ASP A 238 -1.44 29.74 -5.38
C ASP A 238 -1.01 29.82 -3.90
N LEU A 239 -0.32 28.77 -3.42
CA LEU A 239 0.07 28.60 -2.02
C LEU A 239 0.92 29.73 -1.46
N GLU A 240 1.71 30.37 -2.32
CA GLU A 240 2.57 31.53 -2.00
C GLU A 240 1.74 32.71 -1.53
N LYS A 241 0.58 32.97 -2.15
CA LYS A 241 -0.34 34.07 -1.78
C LYS A 241 -0.89 33.87 -0.38
N ALA A 242 -0.95 32.61 0.09
CA ALA A 242 -1.39 32.29 1.45
C ALA A 242 -0.23 32.13 2.44
N ASN A 243 1.02 32.38 2.03
CA ASN A 243 2.23 32.14 2.83
C ASN A 243 2.37 30.67 3.28
N ILE A 244 2.03 29.73 2.40
CA ILE A 244 2.11 28.29 2.66
C ILE A 244 3.39 27.75 2.05
N ALA A 245 4.26 27.20 2.89
CA ALA A 245 5.52 26.56 2.44
C ALA A 245 5.24 25.16 1.90
N TYR A 246 5.83 24.84 0.74
CA TYR A 246 5.74 23.54 0.10
C TYR A 246 7.00 23.23 -0.72
N ASP A 247 7.14 22.01 -1.15
CA ASP A 247 8.14 21.56 -2.11
C ASP A 247 7.57 20.42 -3.00
N ARG A 248 8.44 19.75 -3.76
CA ARG A 248 8.04 18.63 -4.63
C ARG A 248 7.40 17.44 -3.87
N LYS A 249 7.62 17.33 -2.56
CA LYS A 249 7.03 16.26 -1.73
C LYS A 249 5.66 16.63 -1.18
N GLY A 250 5.25 17.90 -1.29
CA GLY A 250 3.96 18.38 -0.84
C GLY A 250 4.04 19.61 0.06
N ILE A 251 2.90 19.96 0.67
CA ILE A 251 2.78 21.07 1.61
C ILE A 251 3.50 20.72 2.92
N LYS A 252 4.39 21.61 3.38
CA LYS A 252 5.11 21.41 4.64
C LYS A 252 4.19 21.59 5.84
N VAL A 253 4.04 20.52 6.61
CA VAL A 253 3.23 20.50 7.84
C VAL A 253 4.04 20.06 9.04
N GLY A 254 3.70 20.59 10.20
CA GLY A 254 4.18 20.05 11.47
C GLY A 254 3.37 18.84 11.93
N ALA A 255 3.76 18.22 13.03
CA ALA A 255 3.07 17.05 13.59
C ALA A 255 1.58 17.28 13.94
N LYS A 256 1.12 18.52 13.96
CA LYS A 256 -0.30 18.89 14.13
C LYS A 256 -1.01 19.12 12.78
N LEU A 257 -0.39 18.75 11.67
CA LEU A 257 -0.88 18.92 10.29
C LEU A 257 -1.16 20.38 9.91
N ARG A 258 -0.61 21.35 10.65
CA ARG A 258 -0.66 22.77 10.32
C ARG A 258 0.46 23.15 9.38
N THR A 259 0.13 23.98 8.42
CA THR A 259 1.08 24.62 7.50
C THR A 259 1.78 25.82 8.16
N SER A 260 2.64 26.51 7.42
CA SER A 260 3.21 27.82 7.85
C SER A 260 2.12 28.88 8.07
N ASN A 261 1.01 28.83 7.34
CA ASN A 261 -0.18 29.61 7.65
C ASN A 261 -1.01 28.90 8.75
N ARG A 262 -1.05 29.47 9.95
CA ARG A 262 -1.74 28.90 11.11
C ARG A 262 -3.26 28.68 10.92
N ARG A 263 -3.87 29.21 9.86
CA ARG A 263 -5.29 29.02 9.52
C ARG A 263 -5.48 27.81 8.63
N VAL A 264 -4.42 27.30 8.01
CA VAL A 264 -4.48 26.26 6.99
C VAL A 264 -3.85 24.97 7.50
N TYR A 265 -4.56 23.88 7.32
CA TYR A 265 -4.09 22.51 7.50
C TYR A 265 -3.91 21.86 6.13
N ALA A 266 -3.02 20.90 6.04
CA ALA A 266 -2.95 20.00 4.88
C ALA A 266 -3.00 18.55 5.35
N ILE A 267 -3.77 17.71 4.65
CA ILE A 267 -4.04 16.33 5.03
C ILE A 267 -3.93 15.38 3.82
N GLY A 268 -3.70 14.10 4.08
CA GLY A 268 -3.52 13.09 3.04
C GLY A 268 -2.26 13.33 2.23
N ASP A 269 -2.28 12.89 0.98
CA ASP A 269 -1.10 12.83 0.12
C ASP A 269 -0.45 14.21 -0.13
N VAL A 270 -1.24 15.28 -0.19
CA VAL A 270 -0.71 16.63 -0.40
C VAL A 270 0.14 17.13 0.76
N ALA A 271 0.00 16.55 1.95
CA ALA A 271 0.84 16.85 3.12
C ALA A 271 2.18 16.09 3.09
N GLY A 272 2.43 15.29 2.06
CA GLY A 272 3.61 14.45 1.93
C GLY A 272 3.61 13.24 2.89
N GLY A 273 4.69 12.48 2.93
CA GLY A 273 4.83 11.29 3.77
C GLY A 273 4.20 10.05 3.15
N LEU A 274 3.45 9.28 3.95
CA LEU A 274 2.78 8.06 3.50
C LEU A 274 1.50 8.41 2.73
N GLN A 275 1.43 8.01 1.47
CA GLN A 275 0.35 8.33 0.53
C GLN A 275 -0.66 7.18 0.47
N PHE A 276 -1.51 7.08 1.51
CA PHE A 276 -2.55 6.05 1.61
C PHE A 276 -3.88 6.67 2.04
N THR A 277 -4.98 6.10 1.56
CA THR A 277 -6.33 6.56 1.88
C THR A 277 -6.63 6.56 3.37
N HIS A 278 -6.20 5.54 4.11
CA HIS A 278 -6.38 5.47 5.56
C HIS A 278 -5.55 6.52 6.33
N VAL A 279 -4.42 6.97 5.77
CA VAL A 279 -3.66 8.11 6.32
C VAL A 279 -4.44 9.40 6.15
N ALA A 280 -5.07 9.63 5.00
CA ALA A 280 -5.94 10.79 4.78
C ALA A 280 -7.10 10.81 5.78
N GLY A 281 -7.77 9.68 6.01
CA GLY A 281 -8.82 9.52 7.03
C GLY A 281 -8.32 9.76 8.46
N TYR A 282 -7.15 9.24 8.80
CA TYR A 282 -6.50 9.48 10.09
C TYR A 282 -6.18 10.97 10.29
N HIS A 283 -5.59 11.62 9.29
CA HIS A 283 -5.32 13.06 9.31
C HIS A 283 -6.60 13.88 9.46
N ALA A 284 -7.67 13.52 8.73
CA ALA A 284 -8.97 14.19 8.83
C ALA A 284 -9.52 14.11 10.27
N SER A 285 -9.44 12.94 10.92
CA SER A 285 -9.85 12.76 12.32
C SER A 285 -9.04 13.64 13.27
N LEU A 286 -7.72 13.74 13.10
CA LEU A 286 -6.87 14.61 13.92
C LEU A 286 -7.21 16.08 13.75
N VAL A 287 -7.40 16.53 12.50
CA VAL A 287 -7.71 17.93 12.19
C VAL A 287 -9.10 18.30 12.67
N THR A 288 -10.10 17.44 12.51
CA THR A 288 -11.46 17.63 13.03
C THR A 288 -11.46 17.81 14.55
N ARG A 289 -10.74 16.92 15.28
CA ARG A 289 -10.58 17.05 16.75
C ARG A 289 -9.91 18.37 17.15
N ALA A 290 -8.89 18.78 16.40
CA ALA A 290 -8.16 20.01 16.68
C ALA A 290 -9.00 21.27 16.39
N ILE A 291 -9.79 21.26 15.31
CA ILE A 291 -10.57 22.44 14.87
C ILE A 291 -11.84 22.60 15.70
N LEU A 292 -12.63 21.53 15.83
CA LEU A 292 -13.96 21.58 16.45
C LEU A 292 -13.88 21.52 17.97
N PHE A 293 -13.11 20.57 18.50
CA PHE A 293 -13.07 20.31 19.95
C PHE A 293 -11.87 20.91 20.66
N ARG A 294 -10.93 21.53 19.91
CA ARG A 294 -9.67 22.09 20.44
C ARG A 294 -8.83 21.08 21.24
N LEU A 295 -9.04 19.79 21.00
CA LEU A 295 -8.29 18.72 21.63
C LEU A 295 -6.88 18.61 21.05
N PRO A 296 -5.89 18.20 21.84
CA PRO A 296 -4.57 17.89 21.34
C PRO A 296 -4.66 16.80 20.26
N ALA A 297 -4.11 17.10 19.10
CA ALA A 297 -4.01 16.16 17.99
C ALA A 297 -2.61 16.23 17.41
N ARG A 298 -1.96 15.06 17.33
CA ARG A 298 -0.60 14.91 16.81
C ARG A 298 -0.51 13.61 16.02
N GLU A 299 0.03 13.70 14.82
CA GLU A 299 0.30 12.54 13.98
C GLU A 299 1.30 11.60 14.68
N ASN A 300 0.96 10.32 14.69
CA ASN A 300 1.87 9.25 15.08
C ASN A 300 2.05 8.31 13.88
N ARG A 301 3.18 8.40 13.20
CA ARG A 301 3.47 7.60 11.99
C ARG A 301 3.82 6.15 12.31
N SER A 302 4.26 5.86 13.53
CA SER A 302 4.70 4.50 13.90
C SER A 302 3.55 3.49 14.00
N ILE A 303 2.30 3.95 14.02
CA ILE A 303 1.11 3.08 14.09
C ILE A 303 0.39 2.93 12.75
N ILE A 304 0.90 3.55 11.70
CA ILE A 304 0.25 3.52 10.39
C ILE A 304 0.70 2.26 9.65
N PRO A 305 -0.22 1.32 9.36
CA PRO A 305 0.10 0.15 8.57
C PRO A 305 0.08 0.46 7.08
N TRP A 306 0.70 -0.41 6.27
CA TRP A 306 0.47 -0.46 4.83
C TRP A 306 0.45 -1.90 4.34
N ALA A 307 -0.14 -2.11 3.17
CA ALA A 307 -0.20 -3.42 2.54
C ALA A 307 -0.07 -3.31 1.02
N THR A 308 0.57 -4.31 0.44
CA THR A 308 0.59 -4.62 -1.00
C THR A 308 -0.29 -5.84 -1.21
N TYR A 309 -1.31 -5.71 -2.05
CA TYR A 309 -2.40 -6.69 -2.21
C TYR A 309 -2.11 -7.76 -3.27
N THR A 310 -0.85 -8.15 -3.39
CA THR A 310 -0.43 -9.32 -4.18
C THR A 310 -0.97 -10.62 -3.56
N ASP A 311 -0.63 -11.74 -4.15
CA ASP A 311 -0.86 -13.06 -3.59
C ASP A 311 0.44 -13.88 -3.69
N PRO A 312 1.16 -14.04 -2.55
CA PRO A 312 0.81 -13.65 -1.19
C PRO A 312 0.81 -12.12 -0.96
N GLU A 313 -0.05 -11.67 -0.02
CA GLU A 313 -0.09 -10.27 0.41
C GLU A 313 1.13 -9.92 1.25
N LEU A 314 1.59 -8.66 1.20
CA LEU A 314 2.67 -8.15 2.05
C LEU A 314 2.16 -6.96 2.85
N ALA A 315 2.22 -7.03 4.17
CA ALA A 315 1.74 -5.97 5.06
C ALA A 315 2.75 -5.65 6.16
N HIS A 316 2.80 -4.38 6.54
CA HIS A 316 3.76 -3.88 7.54
C HIS A 316 3.14 -2.82 8.44
N VAL A 317 3.66 -2.74 9.68
CA VAL A 317 3.41 -1.62 10.60
C VAL A 317 4.61 -1.42 11.52
N GLY A 318 4.95 -0.16 11.81
CA GLY A 318 6.02 0.20 12.72
C GLY A 318 7.40 0.33 12.06
N MET A 319 8.44 -0.10 12.74
CA MET A 319 9.82 -0.05 12.25
C MET A 319 10.15 -1.34 11.49
N THR A 320 10.81 -1.22 10.35
CA THR A 320 11.49 -2.35 9.72
C THR A 320 12.64 -2.84 10.61
N GLU A 321 13.14 -4.05 10.38
CA GLU A 321 14.34 -4.54 11.09
C GLU A 321 15.53 -3.59 10.90
N ALA A 322 15.72 -3.08 9.68
CA ALA A 322 16.80 -2.15 9.36
C ALA A 322 16.69 -0.84 10.14
N ASP A 323 15.49 -0.26 10.24
CA ASP A 323 15.27 0.97 11.00
C ASP A 323 15.38 0.75 12.50
N ALA A 324 14.87 -0.37 13.00
CA ALA A 324 15.02 -0.73 14.41
C ALA A 324 16.47 -0.94 14.82
N ARG A 325 17.31 -1.55 13.97
CA ARG A 325 18.75 -1.70 14.21
C ARG A 325 19.48 -0.36 14.27
N LYS A 326 19.05 0.64 13.48
CA LYS A 326 19.61 2.00 13.52
C LYS A 326 19.17 2.76 14.79
N ALA A 327 17.92 2.58 15.21
CA ALA A 327 17.34 3.33 16.32
C ALA A 327 17.64 2.73 17.70
N HIS A 328 17.88 1.44 17.80
CA HIS A 328 18.03 0.70 19.06
C HIS A 328 19.35 -0.06 19.11
N ARG A 329 20.07 0.04 20.25
CA ARG A 329 21.34 -0.67 20.47
C ARG A 329 21.21 -2.20 20.37
N SER A 330 20.05 -2.73 20.67
CA SER A 330 19.77 -4.17 20.63
C SER A 330 18.29 -4.43 20.43
N ILE A 331 17.99 -5.28 19.49
CA ILE A 331 16.66 -5.74 19.15
C ILE A 331 16.60 -7.28 19.17
N SER A 332 15.39 -7.82 19.23
CA SER A 332 15.12 -9.22 18.95
C SER A 332 14.22 -9.30 17.69
N VAL A 333 14.51 -10.24 16.82
CA VAL A 333 13.74 -10.49 15.61
C VAL A 333 13.13 -11.87 15.72
N LEU A 334 11.82 -11.93 15.76
CA LEU A 334 11.03 -13.15 15.92
C LEU A 334 10.40 -13.49 14.57
N ARG A 335 10.44 -14.75 14.17
CA ARG A 335 9.89 -15.22 12.91
C ARG A 335 8.97 -16.41 13.15
N TRP A 336 7.90 -16.49 12.35
CA TRP A 336 7.06 -17.69 12.30
C TRP A 336 6.57 -17.92 10.87
N PRO A 337 6.89 -19.07 10.27
CA PRO A 337 6.50 -19.36 8.89
C PRO A 337 5.02 -19.80 8.82
N TYR A 338 4.36 -19.48 7.71
CA TYR A 338 3.02 -19.98 7.41
C TYR A 338 2.96 -21.50 7.28
N ALA A 339 4.05 -22.13 6.85
CA ALA A 339 4.16 -23.58 6.75
C ALA A 339 3.92 -24.32 8.07
N GLU A 340 4.09 -23.64 9.22
CA GLU A 340 3.80 -24.18 10.55
C GLU A 340 2.43 -23.78 11.10
N ASN A 341 1.52 -23.28 10.24
CA ASN A 341 0.16 -22.89 10.61
C ASN A 341 -0.86 -23.86 9.99
N ASP A 342 -1.71 -24.46 10.83
CA ASP A 342 -2.64 -25.50 10.43
C ASP A 342 -3.68 -25.01 9.42
N ARG A 343 -4.14 -23.76 9.54
CA ARG A 343 -5.05 -23.14 8.56
C ARG A 343 -4.38 -22.93 7.21
N ALA A 344 -3.11 -22.50 7.20
CA ALA A 344 -2.32 -22.33 5.99
C ALA A 344 -2.10 -23.67 5.30
N GLN A 345 -1.84 -24.74 6.05
CA GLN A 345 -1.73 -26.10 5.52
C GLN A 345 -3.05 -26.56 4.90
N ALA A 346 -4.17 -26.38 5.60
CA ALA A 346 -5.51 -26.77 5.12
C ALA A 346 -5.88 -26.01 3.81
N GLU A 347 -5.50 -24.75 3.68
CA GLU A 347 -5.77 -23.95 2.49
C GLU A 347 -4.67 -24.00 1.43
N ARG A 348 -3.59 -24.81 1.64
CA ARG A 348 -2.44 -24.87 0.74
C ARG A 348 -1.80 -23.49 0.47
N LYS A 349 -1.86 -22.60 1.44
CA LYS A 349 -1.31 -21.22 1.40
C LYS A 349 -0.14 -21.08 2.37
N THR A 350 0.87 -21.93 2.17
CA THR A 350 2.02 -22.06 3.07
C THR A 350 3.16 -21.08 2.78
N ASP A 351 3.10 -20.40 1.63
CA ASP A 351 4.07 -19.36 1.26
C ASP A 351 3.85 -18.12 2.10
N GLY A 352 4.69 -17.95 3.12
CA GLY A 352 4.54 -16.81 3.98
C GLY A 352 5.37 -16.85 5.25
N LEU A 353 5.53 -15.67 5.85
CA LEU A 353 6.31 -15.45 7.05
C LEU A 353 5.76 -14.25 7.83
N LEU A 354 5.67 -14.39 9.15
CA LEU A 354 5.54 -13.23 10.04
C LEU A 354 6.91 -12.92 10.65
N LYS A 355 7.31 -11.66 10.61
CA LYS A 355 8.53 -11.13 11.20
C LYS A 355 8.16 -10.02 12.17
N MET A 356 8.44 -10.21 13.45
CA MET A 356 8.21 -9.24 14.53
C MET A 356 9.54 -8.74 15.07
N VAL A 357 9.68 -7.43 15.18
CA VAL A 357 10.85 -6.76 15.77
C VAL A 357 10.48 -6.20 17.12
N THR A 358 11.27 -6.51 18.16
CA THR A 358 11.06 -6.02 19.51
C THR A 358 12.36 -5.43 20.08
N ASP A 359 12.23 -4.55 21.06
CA ASP A 359 13.37 -4.12 21.88
C ASP A 359 13.73 -5.18 22.94
N LYS A 360 14.78 -4.91 23.73
CA LYS A 360 15.22 -5.79 24.84
C LYS A 360 14.15 -6.05 25.91
N ARG A 361 13.19 -5.12 26.05
CA ARG A 361 12.10 -5.21 27.06
C ARG A 361 10.87 -5.90 26.51
N GLY A 362 10.94 -6.33 25.23
CA GLY A 362 9.85 -6.97 24.51
C GLY A 362 8.80 -6.01 23.98
N ASN A 363 9.04 -4.68 23.99
CA ASN A 363 8.13 -3.74 23.33
C ASN A 363 8.14 -4.02 21.82
N ILE A 364 6.97 -4.11 21.22
CA ILE A 364 6.83 -4.32 19.77
C ILE A 364 7.24 -3.02 19.07
N LEU A 365 8.23 -3.09 18.20
CA LEU A 365 8.72 -1.98 17.40
C LEU A 365 8.12 -1.97 16.01
N GLY A 366 7.89 -3.15 15.43
CA GLY A 366 7.26 -3.30 14.13
C GLY A 366 6.98 -4.76 13.81
N VAL A 367 6.05 -4.95 12.87
CA VAL A 367 5.66 -6.29 12.38
C VAL A 367 5.49 -6.22 10.87
N THR A 368 6.07 -7.19 10.18
CA THR A 368 5.86 -7.42 8.75
C THR A 368 5.30 -8.82 8.56
N ILE A 369 4.30 -8.96 7.70
CA ILE A 369 3.65 -10.22 7.38
C ILE A 369 3.62 -10.37 5.88
N VAL A 370 4.08 -11.50 5.36
CA VAL A 370 3.82 -11.90 3.99
C VAL A 370 3.02 -13.21 4.02
N GLY A 371 1.93 -13.29 3.27
CA GLY A 371 1.09 -14.48 3.22
C GLY A 371 -0.39 -14.18 3.05
N ALA A 372 -1.21 -15.22 3.07
CA ALA A 372 -2.66 -15.10 2.94
C ALA A 372 -3.25 -14.29 4.09
N GLY A 373 -4.04 -13.26 3.76
CA GLY A 373 -4.72 -12.41 4.74
C GLY A 373 -3.80 -11.48 5.52
N ALA A 374 -2.58 -11.21 5.05
CA ALA A 374 -1.63 -10.34 5.74
C ALA A 374 -2.19 -8.92 5.94
N SER A 375 -2.93 -8.40 4.95
CA SER A 375 -3.58 -7.07 5.01
C SER A 375 -4.64 -6.96 6.10
N GLU A 376 -5.34 -8.04 6.39
CA GLU A 376 -6.32 -8.09 7.49
C GLU A 376 -5.63 -8.28 8.85
N MET A 377 -4.64 -9.18 8.90
CA MET A 377 -3.95 -9.51 10.15
C MET A 377 -3.09 -8.36 10.68
N ILE A 378 -2.57 -7.48 9.82
CA ILE A 378 -1.73 -6.35 10.24
C ILE A 378 -2.48 -5.37 11.15
N ASN A 379 -3.82 -5.32 11.07
CA ASN A 379 -4.65 -4.45 11.89
C ASN A 379 -4.51 -4.75 13.40
N LEU A 380 -4.39 -6.02 13.77
CA LEU A 380 -4.12 -6.43 15.16
C LEU A 380 -2.80 -5.82 15.67
N TRP A 381 -1.78 -5.80 14.81
CA TRP A 381 -0.47 -5.28 15.16
C TRP A 381 -0.43 -3.76 15.19
N ALA A 382 -1.14 -3.09 14.28
CA ALA A 382 -1.33 -1.64 14.33
C ALA A 382 -2.04 -1.22 15.64
N PHE A 383 -3.05 -1.99 16.07
CA PHE A 383 -3.69 -1.78 17.36
C PHE A 383 -2.72 -2.01 18.53
N ALA A 384 -1.95 -3.10 18.51
CA ALA A 384 -0.97 -3.42 19.55
C ALA A 384 0.09 -2.31 19.68
N LEU A 385 0.63 -1.81 18.57
CA LEU A 385 1.57 -0.68 18.56
C LEU A 385 0.90 0.60 19.09
N SER A 386 -0.34 0.86 18.73
CA SER A 386 -1.07 2.06 19.19
C SER A 386 -1.27 2.10 20.71
N LYS A 387 -1.26 0.93 21.35
CA LYS A 387 -1.37 0.75 22.81
C LYS A 387 -0.03 0.55 23.51
N GLY A 388 1.09 0.56 22.77
CA GLY A 388 2.42 0.31 23.33
C GLY A 388 2.57 -1.09 23.93
N MET A 389 1.90 -2.09 23.34
CA MET A 389 1.91 -3.47 23.83
C MET A 389 3.28 -4.13 23.63
N LYS A 390 3.54 -5.13 24.45
CA LYS A 390 4.72 -6.00 24.36
C LYS A 390 4.35 -7.32 23.70
N ALA A 391 5.35 -8.02 23.16
CA ALA A 391 5.13 -9.35 22.60
C ALA A 391 4.47 -10.31 23.58
N ARG A 392 4.82 -10.25 24.87
CA ARG A 392 4.19 -11.07 25.91
C ARG A 392 2.69 -10.81 26.06
N ASP A 393 2.22 -9.58 25.82
CA ASP A 393 0.82 -9.21 25.96
C ASP A 393 -0.04 -9.89 24.89
N MET A 394 0.59 -10.27 23.76
CA MET A 394 -0.04 -11.07 22.69
C MET A 394 -0.34 -12.51 23.09
N LEU A 395 0.06 -12.94 24.26
CA LEU A 395 -0.32 -14.25 24.82
C LEU A 395 -1.62 -14.20 25.61
N GLY A 396 -2.06 -12.99 25.97
CA GLY A 396 -3.26 -12.75 26.78
C GLY A 396 -4.59 -12.87 26.03
N TYR A 397 -4.57 -12.94 24.68
CA TYR A 397 -5.78 -13.16 23.90
C TYR A 397 -5.87 -14.59 23.38
N VAL A 398 -7.10 -15.06 23.17
CA VAL A 398 -7.38 -16.38 22.62
C VAL A 398 -7.92 -16.24 21.21
N PRO A 399 -7.12 -16.53 20.18
CA PRO A 399 -7.61 -16.54 18.80
C PRO A 399 -8.48 -17.78 18.57
N PRO A 400 -9.49 -17.70 17.70
CA PRO A 400 -10.20 -18.90 17.24
C PRO A 400 -9.23 -19.84 16.51
N TYR A 401 -9.46 -21.14 16.65
CA TYR A 401 -8.66 -22.17 15.98
C TYR A 401 -9.49 -22.94 14.94
N PRO A 402 -8.91 -23.21 13.75
CA PRO A 402 -7.62 -22.73 13.24
C PRO A 402 -7.78 -21.38 12.50
N THR A 403 -6.82 -20.47 12.71
CA THR A 403 -6.77 -19.19 11.98
C THR A 403 -5.34 -18.82 11.57
N MET A 404 -5.19 -18.03 10.50
CA MET A 404 -3.89 -17.48 10.10
C MET A 404 -3.26 -16.60 11.21
N THR A 405 -4.08 -15.95 12.01
CA THR A 405 -3.66 -15.02 13.08
C THR A 405 -2.79 -15.69 14.16
N GLU A 406 -2.88 -17.02 14.33
CA GLU A 406 -2.06 -17.77 15.30
C GLU A 406 -0.56 -17.61 15.09
N ILE A 407 -0.10 -17.38 13.85
CA ILE A 407 1.34 -17.19 13.56
C ILE A 407 1.96 -16.09 14.42
N GLY A 408 1.21 -15.02 14.68
CA GLY A 408 1.69 -13.91 15.51
C GLY A 408 1.82 -14.28 16.99
N ARG A 409 0.87 -15.03 17.52
CA ARG A 409 0.94 -15.57 18.89
C ARG A 409 2.09 -16.57 19.02
N ARG A 410 2.29 -17.44 18.04
CA ARG A 410 3.41 -18.40 17.98
C ARG A 410 4.76 -17.67 17.97
N ALA A 411 4.91 -16.64 17.12
CA ALA A 411 6.11 -15.79 17.13
C ALA A 411 6.35 -15.14 18.50
N ALA A 412 5.33 -14.62 19.16
CA ALA A 412 5.44 -14.04 20.50
C ALA A 412 5.86 -15.06 21.57
N ILE A 413 5.40 -16.32 21.50
CA ILE A 413 5.82 -17.40 22.39
C ILE A 413 7.33 -17.65 22.30
N THR A 414 7.92 -17.57 21.11
CA THR A 414 9.37 -17.85 20.94
C THR A 414 10.24 -16.88 21.74
N GLN A 415 9.79 -15.66 21.99
CA GLN A 415 10.49 -14.70 22.85
C GLN A 415 10.60 -15.19 24.29
N LEU A 416 9.55 -15.84 24.81
CA LEU A 416 9.51 -16.37 26.18
C LEU A 416 10.27 -17.69 26.32
N ALA A 417 10.29 -18.52 25.28
CA ALA A 417 10.99 -19.80 25.28
C ALA A 417 12.48 -19.65 25.63
N GLY A 418 13.12 -18.54 25.20
CA GLY A 418 14.49 -18.20 25.61
C GLY A 418 14.62 -17.87 27.10
N ALA A 419 13.58 -17.34 27.73
CA ALA A 419 13.63 -16.97 29.15
C ALA A 419 13.65 -18.21 30.07
N THR A 420 12.97 -19.29 29.70
CA THR A 420 12.95 -20.54 30.47
C THR A 420 14.30 -21.27 30.51
N ARG A 421 15.19 -20.96 29.59
CA ARG A 421 16.56 -21.48 29.55
C ARG A 421 17.52 -20.76 30.48
N LYS A 422 17.17 -19.56 31.01
CA LYS A 422 18.01 -18.79 31.93
C LYS A 422 18.21 -19.53 33.25
N PRO A 423 19.44 -19.57 33.80
CA PRO A 423 19.73 -20.29 35.03
C PRO A 423 18.85 -19.87 36.24
N ALA A 424 18.57 -18.57 36.36
CA ALA A 424 17.73 -18.04 37.43
C ALA A 424 16.27 -18.55 37.33
N VAL A 425 15.70 -18.57 36.13
CA VAL A 425 14.35 -19.08 35.89
C VAL A 425 14.29 -20.59 36.14
N ARG A 426 15.32 -21.34 35.74
CA ARG A 426 15.41 -22.78 36.00
C ARG A 426 15.55 -23.09 37.51
N ARG A 427 16.24 -22.24 38.28
CA ARG A 427 16.28 -22.36 39.76
C ARG A 427 14.91 -22.09 40.36
N LEU A 428 14.23 -21.04 39.91
CA LEU A 428 12.87 -20.73 40.38
C LEU A 428 11.91 -21.87 40.06
N LEU A 429 11.92 -22.40 38.84
CA LEU A 429 11.07 -23.52 38.45
C LEU A 429 11.36 -24.79 39.28
N ARG A 430 12.64 -25.07 39.61
CA ARG A 430 13.01 -26.16 40.50
C ARG A 430 12.46 -25.95 41.91
N PHE A 431 12.53 -24.72 42.42
CA PHE A 431 11.97 -24.38 43.72
C PHE A 431 10.43 -24.55 43.75
N LEU A 432 9.74 -24.02 42.73
CA LEU A 432 8.29 -24.12 42.64
C LEU A 432 7.77 -25.56 42.51
N ARG A 433 8.56 -26.47 41.93
CA ARG A 433 8.23 -27.93 41.88
C ARG A 433 8.13 -28.61 43.23
N VAL A 434 8.64 -28.00 44.30
CA VAL A 434 8.54 -28.53 45.65
C VAL A 434 7.13 -28.34 46.22
N PHE A 435 6.35 -27.40 45.63
CA PHE A 435 5.00 -27.07 46.12
C PHE A 435 3.85 -27.64 45.25
N GLY A 436 4.14 -28.47 44.27
CA GLY A 436 3.13 -29.15 43.42
C GLY A 436 3.44 -28.97 41.95
#